data_4b0f85dde7b9e8c6868a3621005c70ce
#
_entry.id   4b0f85dde7b9e8c6868a3621005c70ce
#
_cell.length_a   1.000
_cell.length_b   1.000
_cell.length_c   1.000
_cell.angle_alpha   90.00
_cell.angle_beta   90.00
_cell.angle_gamma   90.00
#
_symmetry.space_group_name_H-M   'P 1'
#
loop_
_entity.id
_entity.type
_entity.pdbx_description
1 polymer ?
#
loop_
_entity_poly.entity_id
_entity_poly.type
_entity_poly.pdbx_seq_one_letter_code
_entity_poly.pdbx_strand_id
1 'polypeptide(L)'
;FMMITDHITTGIPSPLIGPNADELGTRFQDMSEVYSNRLQDVIRNCAKECDIELQEGVYVQFSGPNYETPAEVKLAQIWGGDAAGISKGELNHKEVQETADKVAKSFKELVAKVVVNM
;
A
#
# COMPACT_ATOMS: atom_id res chain seq x y z
N PHE A 1 3.51 -9.25 -7.47
CA PHE A 1 3.64 -8.08 -6.59
C PHE A 1 2.74 -6.95 -7.07
N MET A 2 2.33 -6.08 -6.14
CA MET A 2 1.57 -4.88 -6.47
C MET A 2 2.27 -3.66 -5.87
N MET A 3 2.52 -2.66 -6.69
CA MET A 3 2.94 -1.34 -6.25
C MET A 3 1.70 -0.51 -5.96
N ILE A 4 1.61 0.04 -4.76
CA ILE A 4 0.55 0.96 -4.39
C ILE A 4 0.88 2.33 -4.94
N THR A 5 -0.02 2.86 -5.77
CA THR A 5 0.14 4.17 -6.44
C THR A 5 -0.66 5.27 -5.74
N ASP A 6 -1.69 4.90 -4.99
CA ASP A 6 -2.48 5.80 -4.15
C ASP A 6 -3.25 5.00 -3.10
N HIS A 7 -3.91 5.69 -2.16
CA HIS A 7 -4.72 5.02 -1.16
C HIS A 7 -6.00 5.77 -0.84
N ILE A 8 -7.01 5.03 -0.40
CA ILE A 8 -8.25 5.55 0.16
C ILE A 8 -8.32 5.08 1.61
N THR A 9 -8.33 6.02 2.55
CA THR A 9 -8.44 5.73 3.98
C THR A 9 -9.80 6.18 4.49
N THR A 10 -10.64 5.23 4.86
CA THR A 10 -11.98 5.47 5.38
C THR A 10 -12.15 4.78 6.73
N GLY A 11 -12.92 5.38 7.63
CA GLY A 11 -13.24 4.78 8.92
C GLY A 11 -12.08 4.66 9.91
N ILE A 12 -10.90 5.15 9.57
CA ILE A 12 -9.75 5.21 10.47
C ILE A 12 -9.46 6.66 10.80
N PRO A 13 -9.40 7.04 12.09
CA PRO A 13 -9.07 8.40 12.48
C PRO A 13 -7.67 8.79 11.97
N SER A 14 -7.57 9.97 11.38
CA SER A 14 -6.25 10.52 11.04
C SER A 14 -5.45 10.79 12.31
N PRO A 15 -4.17 10.44 12.37
CA PRO A 15 -3.29 10.78 13.50
C PRO A 15 -3.09 12.29 13.65
N LEU A 16 -3.48 13.09 12.66
CA LEU A 16 -3.40 14.55 12.68
C LEU A 16 -4.65 15.22 13.30
N ILE A 17 -5.64 14.45 13.77
CA ILE A 17 -6.79 14.99 14.49
C ILE A 17 -6.31 15.48 15.87
N GLY A 18 -6.58 16.76 16.18
CA GLY A 18 -6.18 17.38 17.43
C GLY A 18 -5.45 18.72 17.22
N PRO A 19 -4.81 19.28 18.23
CA PRO A 19 -3.96 20.47 18.10
C PRO A 19 -2.81 20.23 17.13
N ASN A 20 -2.43 21.25 16.35
CA ASN A 20 -1.24 21.16 15.50
C ASN A 20 0.03 21.29 16.35
N ALA A 21 1.07 20.57 16.00
CA ALA A 21 2.44 20.77 16.50
C ALA A 21 3.18 21.60 15.43
N ASP A 22 3.07 22.93 15.51
CA ASP A 22 3.56 23.85 14.47
C ASP A 22 5.06 23.71 14.20
N GLU A 23 5.82 23.25 15.19
CA GLU A 23 7.24 22.94 15.07
C GLU A 23 7.56 21.76 14.16
N LEU A 24 6.59 20.87 13.90
CA LEU A 24 6.76 19.70 13.05
C LEU A 24 6.30 19.95 11.60
N GLY A 25 5.49 20.98 11.38
CA GLY A 25 5.04 21.33 10.03
C GLY A 25 3.64 21.93 9.95
N THR A 26 3.17 22.08 8.72
CA THR A 26 1.90 22.73 8.43
C THR A 26 0.73 21.85 8.87
N ARG A 27 -0.38 22.50 9.26
CA ARG A 27 -1.63 21.82 9.65
C ARG A 27 -2.22 20.98 8.51
N PHE A 28 -2.17 21.49 7.30
CA PHE A 28 -2.73 20.88 6.11
C PHE A 28 -1.59 20.45 5.18
N GLN A 29 -1.34 19.14 5.16
CA GLN A 29 -0.33 18.56 4.30
C GLN A 29 -0.88 18.43 2.87
N ASP A 30 -0.05 18.73 1.87
CA ASP A 30 -0.38 18.41 0.49
C ASP A 30 -0.29 16.90 0.26
N MET A 31 -1.39 16.32 -0.19
CA MET A 31 -1.53 14.89 -0.46
C MET A 31 -1.57 14.57 -1.95
N SER A 32 -1.25 15.54 -2.82
CA SER A 32 -1.34 15.39 -4.28
C SER A 32 -0.31 14.40 -4.84
N GLU A 33 0.82 14.22 -4.16
CA GLU A 33 1.90 13.31 -4.57
C GLU A 33 2.45 12.53 -3.35
N VAL A 34 1.58 11.86 -2.61
CA VAL A 34 1.98 11.02 -1.47
C VAL A 34 2.88 9.87 -1.91
N TYR A 35 2.60 9.33 -3.08
CA TYR A 35 3.39 8.28 -3.73
C TYR A 35 4.19 8.90 -4.88
N SER A 36 5.45 9.23 -4.64
CA SER A 36 6.30 9.94 -5.60
C SER A 36 6.35 9.26 -6.97
N ASN A 37 5.94 9.99 -8.01
CA ASN A 37 5.98 9.53 -9.40
C ASN A 37 7.37 9.08 -9.82
N ARG A 38 8.41 9.84 -9.42
CA ARG A 38 9.81 9.49 -9.68
C ARG A 38 10.18 8.13 -9.09
N LEU A 39 9.75 7.84 -7.84
CA LEU A 39 10.05 6.55 -7.19
C LEU A 39 9.26 5.41 -7.80
N GLN A 40 8.02 5.66 -8.22
CA GLN A 40 7.24 4.67 -8.97
C GLN A 40 7.95 4.26 -10.27
N ASP A 41 8.52 5.22 -11.01
CA ASP A 41 9.28 4.92 -12.24
C ASP A 41 10.55 4.11 -11.94
N VAL A 42 11.25 4.40 -10.85
CA VAL A 42 12.38 3.58 -10.39
C VAL A 42 11.93 2.14 -10.11
N ILE A 43 10.82 1.96 -9.38
CA ILE A 43 10.27 0.64 -9.06
C ILE A 43 9.91 -0.13 -10.33
N ARG A 44 9.22 0.51 -11.30
CA ARG A 44 8.85 -0.10 -12.59
C ARG A 44 10.08 -0.60 -13.36
N ASN A 45 11.12 0.22 -13.41
CA ASN A 45 12.35 -0.13 -14.10
C ASN A 45 13.07 -1.29 -13.41
N CYS A 46 13.20 -1.23 -12.08
CA CYS A 46 13.82 -2.31 -11.32
C CYS A 46 13.04 -3.62 -11.43
N ALA A 47 11.70 -3.58 -11.45
CA ALA A 47 10.87 -4.76 -11.63
C ALA A 47 11.11 -5.41 -13.01
N LYS A 48 11.17 -4.62 -14.07
CA LYS A 48 11.51 -5.10 -15.43
C LYS A 48 12.87 -5.76 -15.46
N GLU A 49 13.87 -5.16 -14.83
CA GLU A 49 15.23 -5.70 -14.80
C GLU A 49 15.36 -6.99 -13.96
N CYS A 50 14.45 -7.19 -13.00
CA CYS A 50 14.36 -8.41 -12.20
C CYS A 50 13.42 -9.48 -12.81
N ASP A 51 12.82 -9.22 -13.98
CA ASP A 51 11.80 -10.08 -14.61
C ASP A 51 10.60 -10.34 -13.67
N ILE A 52 10.17 -9.29 -12.98
CA ILE A 52 9.04 -9.32 -12.05
C ILE A 52 7.84 -8.65 -12.71
N GLU A 53 6.74 -9.41 -12.86
CA GLU A 53 5.44 -8.84 -13.23
C GLU A 53 4.91 -7.99 -12.07
N LEU A 54 4.81 -6.68 -12.30
CA LEU A 54 4.36 -5.71 -11.31
C LEU A 54 2.94 -5.26 -11.65
N GLN A 55 2.01 -5.50 -10.74
CA GLN A 55 0.69 -4.89 -10.75
C GLN A 55 0.78 -3.49 -10.12
N GLU A 56 -0.15 -2.61 -10.47
CA GLU A 56 -0.24 -1.27 -9.88
C GLU A 56 -1.68 -0.99 -9.48
N GLY A 57 -1.88 -0.22 -8.41
CA GLY A 57 -3.24 0.11 -8.04
C GLY A 57 -3.39 0.88 -6.73
N VAL A 58 -4.64 1.20 -6.45
CA VAL A 58 -5.09 1.94 -5.29
C VAL A 58 -5.42 1.00 -4.14
N TYR A 59 -4.84 1.28 -2.98
CA TYR A 59 -5.12 0.53 -1.75
C TYR A 59 -6.27 1.16 -0.98
N VAL A 60 -7.28 0.36 -0.63
CA VAL A 60 -8.40 0.80 0.23
C VAL A 60 -8.22 0.21 1.63
N GLN A 61 -8.18 1.07 2.64
CA GLN A 61 -8.04 0.67 4.02
C GLN A 61 -9.40 0.66 4.73
N PHE A 62 -9.73 -0.47 5.36
CA PHE A 62 -10.85 -0.65 6.27
C PHE A 62 -10.37 -0.79 7.72
N SER A 63 -11.26 -0.54 8.68
CA SER A 63 -10.88 -0.50 10.09
C SER A 63 -10.61 -1.88 10.72
N GLY A 64 -11.18 -2.96 10.18
CA GLY A 64 -11.18 -4.27 10.85
C GLY A 64 -11.84 -4.25 12.25
N PRO A 65 -11.73 -5.29 13.09
CA PRO A 65 -10.92 -6.50 12.90
C PRO A 65 -11.59 -7.62 12.06
N ASN A 66 -12.80 -7.40 11.60
CA ASN A 66 -13.53 -8.35 10.74
C ASN A 66 -13.15 -8.14 9.26
N TYR A 67 -13.38 -9.17 8.46
CA TYR A 67 -13.30 -9.05 7.01
C TYR A 67 -14.43 -8.19 6.47
N GLU A 68 -14.19 -7.62 5.30
CA GLU A 68 -15.15 -6.80 4.58
C GLU A 68 -16.38 -7.62 4.18
N THR A 69 -17.55 -7.02 4.33
CA THR A 69 -18.79 -7.56 3.80
C THR A 69 -18.81 -7.48 2.25
N PRO A 70 -19.64 -8.29 1.55
CA PRO A 70 -19.78 -8.18 0.10
C PRO A 70 -20.13 -6.77 -0.39
N ALA A 71 -20.89 -6.01 0.41
CA ALA A 71 -21.23 -4.63 0.09
C ALA A 71 -20.04 -3.67 0.22
N GLU A 72 -19.21 -3.84 1.22
CA GLU A 72 -17.95 -3.08 1.40
C GLU A 72 -16.95 -3.38 0.29
N VAL A 73 -16.81 -4.64 -0.11
CA VAL A 73 -15.98 -5.00 -1.27
C VAL A 73 -16.47 -4.31 -2.54
N LYS A 74 -17.79 -4.31 -2.78
CA LYS A 74 -18.38 -3.62 -3.93
C LYS A 74 -18.17 -2.10 -3.83
N LEU A 75 -18.24 -1.53 -2.66
CA LEU A 75 -17.97 -0.11 -2.42
C LEU A 75 -16.52 0.25 -2.76
N ALA A 76 -15.55 -0.55 -2.30
CA ALA A 76 -14.14 -0.37 -2.62
C ALA A 76 -13.91 -0.38 -4.15
N GLN A 77 -14.54 -1.32 -4.87
CA GLN A 77 -14.46 -1.37 -6.34
C GLN A 77 -15.05 -0.12 -7.00
N ILE A 78 -16.20 0.39 -6.51
CA ILE A 78 -16.81 1.62 -7.03
C ILE A 78 -15.90 2.83 -6.80
N TRP A 79 -15.15 2.87 -5.70
CA TRP A 79 -14.18 3.91 -5.41
C TRP A 79 -12.89 3.80 -6.22
N GLY A 80 -12.74 2.75 -7.03
CA GLY A 80 -11.56 2.52 -7.84
C GLY A 80 -10.41 1.86 -7.07
N GLY A 81 -10.73 1.14 -5.99
CA GLY A 81 -9.74 0.37 -5.24
C GLY A 81 -9.41 -0.94 -5.94
N ASP A 82 -8.12 -1.27 -5.99
CA ASP A 82 -7.57 -2.49 -6.59
C ASP A 82 -7.19 -3.52 -5.53
N ALA A 83 -6.86 -3.07 -4.34
CA ALA A 83 -6.59 -3.92 -3.19
C ALA A 83 -7.24 -3.35 -1.93
N ALA A 84 -7.76 -4.22 -1.08
CA ALA A 84 -8.30 -3.87 0.22
C ALA A 84 -7.54 -4.59 1.32
N GLY A 85 -7.41 -3.95 2.48
CA GLY A 85 -6.76 -4.55 3.63
C GLY A 85 -7.25 -3.99 4.95
N ILE A 86 -7.08 -4.81 5.98
CA ILE A 86 -7.50 -4.58 7.34
C ILE A 86 -6.26 -4.17 8.14
N SER A 87 -6.35 -3.10 8.93
CA SER A 87 -5.23 -2.65 9.76
C SER A 87 -4.89 -3.58 10.93
N LYS A 88 -5.81 -4.50 11.28
CA LYS A 88 -5.63 -5.54 12.30
C LYS A 88 -6.57 -6.72 12.00
N GLY A 89 -6.08 -7.73 11.32
CA GLY A 89 -6.76 -9.01 11.16
C GLY A 89 -5.72 -10.14 11.17
N GLU A 90 -5.95 -11.16 11.97
CA GLU A 90 -5.19 -12.40 11.84
C GLU A 90 -5.62 -13.08 10.54
N LEU A 91 -4.91 -12.75 9.45
CA LEU A 91 -4.88 -13.64 8.29
C LEU A 91 -4.42 -15.02 8.76
N ASN A 92 -4.95 -16.07 8.15
CA ASN A 92 -4.46 -17.42 8.41
C ASN A 92 -2.95 -17.46 8.12
N HIS A 93 -2.15 -17.31 9.17
CA HIS A 93 -0.70 -17.12 9.11
C HIS A 93 0.01 -18.14 8.22
N LYS A 94 -0.54 -19.33 8.08
CA LYS A 94 0.10 -20.42 7.35
C LYS A 94 0.10 -20.19 5.83
N GLU A 95 -1.01 -19.78 5.24
CA GLU A 95 -1.12 -19.53 3.80
C GLU A 95 -0.34 -18.27 3.39
N VAL A 96 -0.36 -17.26 4.24
CA VAL A 96 0.43 -16.03 4.02
C VAL A 96 1.92 -16.32 4.12
N GLN A 97 2.35 -17.12 5.10
CA GLN A 97 3.75 -17.49 5.29
C GLN A 97 4.27 -18.32 4.11
N GLU A 98 3.52 -19.34 3.66
CA GLU A 98 3.91 -20.15 2.51
C GLU A 98 4.02 -19.34 1.21
N THR A 99 3.14 -18.37 1.01
CA THR A 99 3.20 -17.47 -0.15
C THR A 99 4.37 -16.49 -0.02
N ALA A 100 4.57 -15.91 1.17
CA ALA A 100 5.68 -15.01 1.44
C ALA A 100 7.04 -15.70 1.22
N ASP A 101 7.21 -16.94 1.68
CA ASP A 101 8.45 -17.70 1.52
C ASP A 101 8.77 -17.97 0.04
N LYS A 102 7.75 -18.26 -0.78
CA LYS A 102 7.91 -18.47 -2.23
C LYS A 102 8.43 -17.25 -2.97
N VAL A 103 8.01 -16.06 -2.57
CA VAL A 103 8.35 -14.81 -3.25
C VAL A 103 9.42 -13.99 -2.54
N ALA A 104 9.88 -14.42 -1.36
CA ALA A 104 10.82 -13.68 -0.51
C ALA A 104 12.14 -13.32 -1.23
N LYS A 105 12.66 -14.24 -2.04
CA LYS A 105 13.90 -14.00 -2.79
C LYS A 105 13.73 -12.87 -3.81
N SER A 106 12.73 -12.96 -4.66
CA SER A 106 12.42 -11.96 -5.68
C SER A 106 12.07 -10.61 -5.05
N PHE A 107 11.37 -10.60 -3.93
CA PHE A 107 11.07 -9.38 -3.19
C PHE A 107 12.34 -8.70 -2.65
N LYS A 108 13.24 -9.47 -2.03
CA LYS A 108 14.52 -8.94 -1.51
C LYS A 108 15.38 -8.35 -2.62
N GLU A 109 15.44 -9.04 -3.77
CA GLU A 109 16.19 -8.59 -4.94
C GLU A 109 15.63 -7.27 -5.50
N LEU A 110 14.30 -7.19 -5.65
CA LEU A 110 13.62 -5.97 -6.10
C LEU A 110 13.88 -4.80 -5.13
N VAL A 111 13.68 -5.00 -3.83
CA VAL A 111 13.88 -3.95 -2.82
C VAL A 111 15.33 -3.48 -2.79
N ALA A 112 16.30 -4.39 -2.81
CA ALA A 112 17.72 -4.04 -2.85
C ALA A 112 18.06 -3.18 -4.08
N LYS A 113 17.51 -3.55 -5.24
CA LYS A 113 17.74 -2.83 -6.48
C LYS A 113 17.09 -1.44 -6.46
N VAL A 114 15.86 -1.32 -5.95
CA VAL A 114 15.19 -0.02 -5.78
C VAL A 114 16.00 0.89 -4.88
N VAL A 115 16.46 0.41 -3.72
CA VAL A 115 17.24 1.21 -2.76
C VAL A 115 18.54 1.75 -3.37
N VAL A 116 19.20 0.98 -4.23
CA VAL A 116 20.44 1.41 -4.89
C VAL A 116 20.17 2.48 -5.97
N ASN A 117 18.97 2.51 -6.55
CA ASN A 117 18.61 3.42 -7.65
C ASN A 117 17.76 4.64 -7.20
N MET A 118 17.50 4.79 -5.90
CA MET A 118 16.79 5.95 -5.32
C MET A 118 17.68 7.20 -5.27
#